data_64756d0a5852e5cf1237b784743411f6
#
_entry.id   64756d0a5852e5cf1237b784743411f6
#
_cell.length_a   1.000
_cell.length_b   1.000
_cell.length_c   1.000
_cell.angle_alpha   90.00
_cell.angle_beta   90.00
_cell.angle_gamma   90.00
#
_symmetry.space_group_name_H-M   'P 1'
#
loop_
_entity.id
_entity.type
_entity.pdbx_description
1 polymer ?
#
loop_
_entity_poly.entity_id
_entity_poly.type
_entity_poly.pdbx_seq_one_letter_code
_entity_poly.pdbx_strand_id
1 'polypeptide(L)'
;MKKLLLGSFLVFSSLMSAQLSLQLENTRIGVIGGPNYSRVRNAHNPSAARYSFYGGLLALIPLDFENQFYIQPQVEYLSAGEKGEGSTVYANNYISVPIYFKGYFTEGRHSLFAFAGPRFAFLLNQKVENPSSPLYVKEKMGKARGFDFALSGGVGYSINRKFEILARYDFGLSSVYPDLVESWTGNPNAYRKKSQHILSAGISYIFGE
;
A
#
# COMPACT_ATOMS: atom_id res chain seq x y z
N MET A 1 16.00 9.32 -27.93
CA MET A 1 15.66 8.84 -26.57
C MET A 1 16.60 9.40 -25.48
N LYS A 2 17.94 9.42 -25.62
CA LYS A 2 18.86 9.98 -24.60
C LYS A 2 18.64 11.47 -24.28
N LYS A 3 18.21 12.29 -25.24
CA LYS A 3 17.96 13.75 -25.04
C LYS A 3 16.67 14.05 -24.28
N LEU A 4 15.67 13.16 -24.34
CA LEU A 4 14.42 13.29 -23.55
C LEU A 4 14.64 12.94 -22.08
N LEU A 5 15.51 11.98 -21.78
CA LEU A 5 15.88 11.61 -20.40
C LEU A 5 16.72 12.73 -19.72
N LEU A 6 17.57 13.43 -20.47
CA LEU A 6 18.32 14.57 -19.93
C LEU A 6 17.41 15.76 -19.62
N GLY A 7 16.41 16.01 -20.47
CA GLY A 7 15.43 17.08 -20.26
C GLY A 7 14.55 16.85 -19.03
N SER A 8 14.11 15.62 -18.80
CA SER A 8 13.34 15.27 -17.61
C SER A 8 14.15 15.35 -16.32
N PHE A 9 15.44 15.03 -16.36
CA PHE A 9 16.33 15.14 -15.21
C PHE A 9 16.65 16.61 -14.84
N LEU A 10 16.75 17.50 -15.81
CA LEU A 10 16.94 18.94 -15.59
C LEU A 10 15.69 19.63 -15.04
N VAL A 11 14.50 19.24 -15.48
CA VAL A 11 13.23 19.73 -14.92
C VAL A 11 13.05 19.24 -13.49
N PHE A 12 13.45 18.00 -13.17
CA PHE A 12 13.40 17.46 -11.82
C PHE A 12 14.39 18.15 -10.86
N SER A 13 15.58 18.54 -11.36
CA SER A 13 16.58 19.23 -10.54
C SER A 13 16.22 20.68 -10.24
N SER A 14 15.48 21.37 -11.12
CA SER A 14 15.02 22.75 -10.87
C SER A 14 13.86 22.81 -9.85
N LEU A 15 13.09 21.73 -9.67
CA LEU A 15 12.07 21.63 -8.63
C LEU A 15 12.67 21.33 -7.23
N MET A 16 13.91 20.91 -7.14
CA MET A 16 14.61 20.66 -5.87
C MET A 16 15.29 21.90 -5.26
N SER A 17 15.19 23.07 -5.88
CA SER A 17 15.73 24.33 -5.32
C SER A 17 14.80 24.98 -4.27
N ALA A 18 13.60 24.43 -4.05
CA ALA A 18 12.80 24.75 -2.88
C ALA A 18 13.55 24.17 -1.66
N GLN A 19 13.92 25.01 -0.72
CA GLN A 19 14.52 24.58 0.56
C GLN A 19 13.49 23.74 1.32
N LEU A 20 13.49 22.42 1.06
CA LEU A 20 12.70 21.46 1.79
C LEU A 20 13.28 21.35 3.20
N SER A 21 12.65 22.01 4.17
CA SER A 21 13.00 21.92 5.59
C SER A 21 11.92 21.14 6.34
N LEU A 22 12.30 20.06 7.00
CA LEU A 22 11.40 19.30 7.89
C LEU A 22 10.95 20.19 9.05
N GLN A 23 9.67 20.54 9.06
CA GLN A 23 9.06 21.36 10.12
C GLN A 23 8.34 20.47 11.13
N LEU A 24 9.11 19.82 12.01
CA LEU A 24 8.58 18.88 13.01
C LEU A 24 7.59 19.54 13.97
N GLU A 25 7.76 20.82 14.27
CA GLU A 25 6.88 21.59 15.16
C GLU A 25 5.45 21.74 14.60
N ASN A 26 5.31 21.72 13.28
CA ASN A 26 4.02 21.84 12.59
C ASN A 26 3.44 20.48 12.18
N THR A 27 3.93 19.39 12.76
CA THR A 27 3.44 18.05 12.48
C THR A 27 2.01 17.89 12.97
N ARG A 28 1.12 17.44 12.06
CA ARG A 28 -0.25 17.07 12.42
C ARG A 28 -0.41 15.56 12.41
N ILE A 29 -1.19 15.04 13.34
CA ILE A 29 -1.50 13.62 13.44
C ILE A 29 -2.93 13.36 12.97
N GLY A 30 -3.21 12.14 12.56
CA GLY A 30 -4.56 11.76 12.10
C GLY A 30 -4.78 10.27 12.14
N VAL A 31 -6.00 9.89 11.80
CA VAL A 31 -6.44 8.50 11.64
C VAL A 31 -6.80 8.27 10.19
N ILE A 32 -6.63 7.03 9.73
CA ILE A 32 -6.94 6.62 8.37
C ILE A 32 -7.52 5.21 8.38
N GLY A 33 -8.41 4.92 7.45
CA GLY A 33 -8.93 3.57 7.28
C GLY A 33 -9.90 3.45 6.12
N GLY A 34 -10.16 2.21 5.75
CA GLY A 34 -11.12 1.90 4.69
C GLY A 34 -11.03 0.47 4.18
N PRO A 35 -11.89 0.13 3.23
CA PRO A 35 -11.84 -1.16 2.55
C PRO A 35 -10.65 -1.27 1.60
N ASN A 36 -10.22 -2.52 1.40
CA ASN A 36 -9.27 -2.85 0.36
C ASN A 36 -9.70 -4.09 -0.43
N TYR A 37 -9.16 -4.20 -1.64
CA TYR A 37 -9.34 -5.28 -2.58
C TYR A 37 -7.96 -5.80 -2.96
N SER A 38 -7.60 -6.98 -2.46
CA SER A 38 -6.24 -7.51 -2.54
C SER A 38 -6.18 -8.85 -3.27
N ARG A 39 -5.07 -9.09 -3.97
CA ARG A 39 -4.77 -10.36 -4.63
C ARG A 39 -3.27 -10.63 -4.62
N VAL A 40 -2.88 -11.88 -4.45
CA VAL A 40 -1.51 -12.34 -4.67
C VAL A 40 -1.41 -12.92 -6.08
N ARG A 41 -0.64 -12.28 -6.96
CA ARG A 41 -0.45 -12.75 -8.33
C ARG A 41 0.42 -14.01 -8.35
N ASN A 42 0.12 -14.93 -9.26
CA ASN A 42 0.85 -16.17 -9.49
C ASN A 42 0.95 -17.11 -8.26
N ALA A 43 0.09 -16.96 -7.25
CA ALA A 43 0.10 -17.83 -6.09
C ALA A 43 -0.79 -19.05 -6.31
N HIS A 44 -2.05 -19.00 -5.94
CA HIS A 44 -2.96 -20.15 -6.08
C HIS A 44 -3.68 -20.16 -7.43
N ASN A 45 -4.18 -21.34 -7.83
CA ASN A 45 -4.98 -21.51 -9.05
C ASN A 45 -6.20 -22.41 -8.74
N PRO A 46 -7.44 -21.90 -8.83
CA PRO A 46 -7.80 -20.52 -9.19
C PRO A 46 -7.46 -19.49 -8.10
N SER A 47 -7.33 -18.22 -8.50
CA SER A 47 -7.10 -17.11 -7.60
C SER A 47 -8.03 -15.95 -7.93
N ALA A 48 -8.71 -15.44 -6.92
CA ALA A 48 -9.55 -14.25 -7.01
C ALA A 48 -9.17 -13.23 -5.94
N ALA A 49 -9.57 -12.00 -6.16
CA ALA A 49 -9.26 -10.97 -5.18
C ALA A 49 -10.18 -11.07 -3.95
N ARG A 50 -9.63 -10.68 -2.80
CA ARG A 50 -10.28 -10.67 -1.50
C ARG A 50 -10.62 -9.25 -1.09
N TYR A 51 -11.83 -9.06 -0.58
CA TYR A 51 -12.23 -7.84 0.13
C TYR A 51 -11.79 -7.92 1.59
N SER A 52 -11.18 -6.87 2.09
CA SER A 52 -10.79 -6.73 3.48
C SER A 52 -10.67 -5.25 3.85
N PHE A 53 -9.94 -4.90 4.91
CA PHE A 53 -9.83 -3.54 5.40
C PHE A 53 -8.42 -3.23 5.88
N TYR A 54 -8.17 -1.94 6.03
CA TYR A 54 -7.00 -1.41 6.70
C TYR A 54 -7.40 -0.24 7.60
N GLY A 55 -6.56 0.09 8.57
CA GLY A 55 -6.77 1.25 9.42
C GLY A 55 -5.57 1.50 10.33
N GLY A 56 -5.36 2.76 10.68
CA GLY A 56 -4.19 3.13 11.45
C GLY A 56 -4.08 4.62 11.75
N LEU A 57 -2.88 4.99 12.09
CA LEU A 57 -2.48 6.36 12.42
C LEU A 57 -1.59 6.91 11.31
N LEU A 58 -1.65 8.21 11.10
CA LEU A 58 -0.78 8.94 10.19
C LEU A 58 -0.21 10.19 10.86
N ALA A 59 0.93 10.65 10.37
CA ALA A 59 1.45 11.97 10.66
C ALA A 59 1.66 12.72 9.33
N LEU A 60 1.39 14.02 9.32
CA LEU A 60 1.68 14.93 8.22
C LEU A 60 2.78 15.89 8.67
N ILE A 61 3.96 15.73 8.12
CA ILE A 61 5.15 16.52 8.43
C ILE A 61 5.36 17.49 7.26
N PRO A 62 5.15 18.80 7.42
CA PRO A 62 5.34 19.76 6.34
C PRO A 62 6.81 19.81 5.89
N LEU A 63 6.99 19.97 4.58
CA LEU A 63 8.30 20.14 3.93
C LEU A 63 8.52 21.56 3.42
N ASP A 64 7.45 22.35 3.35
CA ASP A 64 7.45 23.72 2.86
C ASP A 64 6.61 24.65 3.78
N PHE A 65 6.89 25.93 3.72
CA PHE A 65 6.16 26.95 4.50
C PHE A 65 4.74 27.21 3.96
N GLU A 66 4.47 26.85 2.71
CA GLU A 66 3.18 27.01 2.06
C GLU A 66 2.21 25.85 2.38
N ASN A 67 2.70 24.83 3.09
CA ASN A 67 1.94 23.64 3.46
C ASN A 67 1.30 22.93 2.25
N GLN A 68 2.07 22.83 1.16
CA GLN A 68 1.68 22.09 -0.02
C GLN A 68 2.28 20.68 -0.06
N PHE A 69 3.53 20.52 0.43
CA PHE A 69 4.26 19.26 0.41
C PHE A 69 4.50 18.70 1.80
N TYR A 70 4.34 17.37 1.93
CA TYR A 70 4.45 16.66 3.20
C TYR A 70 5.18 15.34 3.04
N ILE A 71 5.87 14.92 4.10
CA ILE A 71 6.14 13.52 4.36
C ILE A 71 5.02 12.97 5.24
N GLN A 72 4.43 11.87 4.83
CA GLN A 72 3.32 11.23 5.53
C GLN A 72 3.68 9.79 5.92
N PRO A 73 4.37 9.58 7.06
CA PRO A 73 4.51 8.25 7.64
C PRO A 73 3.18 7.79 8.23
N GLN A 74 2.93 6.47 8.15
CA GLN A 74 1.75 5.84 8.71
C GLN A 74 2.12 4.56 9.43
N VAL A 75 1.28 4.14 10.38
CA VAL A 75 1.31 2.81 10.98
C VAL A 75 -0.10 2.25 10.90
N GLU A 76 -0.27 1.16 10.14
CA GLU A 76 -1.56 0.60 9.79
C GLU A 76 -1.64 -0.90 10.14
N TYR A 77 -2.78 -1.34 10.64
CA TYR A 77 -3.19 -2.71 10.48
C TYR A 77 -3.69 -2.90 9.05
N LEU A 78 -3.15 -3.88 8.34
CA LEU A 78 -3.52 -4.20 6.96
C LEU A 78 -3.91 -5.68 6.88
N SER A 79 -5.17 -5.96 6.57
CA SER A 79 -5.62 -7.29 6.20
C SER A 79 -5.60 -7.42 4.68
N ALA A 80 -4.90 -8.43 4.17
CA ALA A 80 -4.73 -8.65 2.73
C ALA A 80 -4.71 -10.14 2.40
N GLY A 81 -4.50 -10.50 1.13
CA GLY A 81 -4.43 -11.89 0.67
C GLY A 81 -5.24 -12.12 -0.60
N GLU A 82 -5.83 -13.31 -0.73
CA GLU A 82 -6.60 -13.70 -1.91
C GLU A 82 -7.67 -14.74 -1.57
N LYS A 83 -8.56 -15.00 -2.52
CA LYS A 83 -9.49 -16.14 -2.52
C LYS A 83 -8.94 -17.21 -3.45
N GLY A 84 -8.97 -18.46 -2.99
CA GLY A 84 -8.65 -19.64 -3.75
C GLY A 84 -9.89 -20.32 -4.30
N GLU A 85 -9.80 -21.65 -4.48
CA GLU A 85 -10.87 -22.49 -4.97
C GLU A 85 -12.07 -22.52 -3.99
N GLY A 86 -13.28 -22.46 -4.53
CA GLY A 86 -14.51 -22.50 -3.76
C GLY A 86 -14.64 -21.29 -2.83
N SER A 87 -14.78 -21.55 -1.54
CA SER A 87 -14.89 -20.54 -0.48
C SER A 87 -13.57 -20.33 0.29
N THR A 88 -12.46 -20.93 -0.15
CA THR A 88 -11.16 -20.82 0.51
C THR A 88 -10.64 -19.39 0.50
N VAL A 89 -10.21 -18.89 1.66
CA VAL A 89 -9.62 -17.56 1.80
C VAL A 89 -8.23 -17.67 2.43
N TYR A 90 -7.25 -17.13 1.73
CA TYR A 90 -5.87 -16.99 2.23
C TYR A 90 -5.70 -15.57 2.78
N ALA A 91 -5.75 -15.45 4.11
CA ALA A 91 -5.67 -14.16 4.79
C ALA A 91 -4.29 -13.95 5.40
N ASN A 92 -3.64 -12.86 5.02
CA ASN A 92 -2.39 -12.39 5.60
C ASN A 92 -2.62 -11.04 6.26
N ASN A 93 -2.37 -10.94 7.54
CA ASN A 93 -2.54 -9.72 8.30
C ASN A 93 -1.19 -9.15 8.70
N TYR A 94 -1.01 -7.85 8.52
CA TYR A 94 0.26 -7.15 8.68
C TYR A 94 0.13 -5.93 9.60
N ILE A 95 1.24 -5.56 10.24
CA ILE A 95 1.52 -4.18 10.58
C ILE A 95 2.24 -3.57 9.37
N SER A 96 1.66 -2.54 8.79
CA SER A 96 2.16 -1.86 7.60
C SER A 96 2.66 -0.46 7.97
N VAL A 97 3.83 -0.10 7.46
CA VAL A 97 4.47 1.20 7.67
C VAL A 97 4.76 1.83 6.31
N PRO A 98 3.78 2.46 5.69
CA PRO A 98 4.02 3.27 4.50
C PRO A 98 4.64 4.62 4.88
N ILE A 99 5.47 5.15 3.97
CA ILE A 99 6.06 6.49 4.08
C ILE A 99 5.84 7.17 2.74
N TYR A 100 4.95 8.16 2.70
CA TYR A 100 4.56 8.83 1.47
C TYR A 100 5.14 10.24 1.38
N PHE A 101 5.56 10.61 0.18
CA PHE A 101 5.62 12.01 -0.23
C PHE A 101 4.24 12.39 -0.75
N LYS A 102 3.64 13.43 -0.18
CA LYS A 102 2.29 13.90 -0.50
C LYS A 102 2.33 15.35 -0.93
N GLY A 103 1.65 15.65 -2.02
CA GLY A 103 1.51 17.03 -2.51
C GLY A 103 0.06 17.39 -2.74
N TYR A 104 -0.34 18.59 -2.27
CA TYR A 104 -1.62 19.18 -2.58
C TYR A 104 -1.46 20.12 -3.79
N PHE A 105 -2.43 20.08 -4.71
CA PHE A 105 -2.35 20.86 -5.96
C PHE A 105 -2.73 22.33 -5.80
N THR A 106 -3.38 22.69 -4.70
CA THR A 106 -3.78 24.08 -4.41
C THR A 106 -3.50 24.41 -2.95
N GLU A 107 -3.23 25.66 -2.64
CA GLU A 107 -3.04 26.18 -1.27
C GLU A 107 -4.35 26.27 -0.47
N GLY A 108 -5.48 26.21 -1.15
CA GLY A 108 -6.80 26.34 -0.56
C GLY A 108 -7.16 25.27 0.48
N ARG A 109 -8.20 25.53 1.25
CA ARG A 109 -8.76 24.58 2.24
C ARG A 109 -9.28 23.29 1.60
N HIS A 110 -9.70 23.36 0.35
CA HIS A 110 -10.17 22.24 -0.46
C HIS A 110 -9.16 22.00 -1.57
N SER A 111 -8.61 20.80 -1.66
CA SER A 111 -7.58 20.50 -2.65
C SER A 111 -7.59 19.05 -3.05
N LEU A 112 -7.36 18.80 -4.32
CA LEU A 112 -6.87 17.52 -4.79
C LEU A 112 -5.45 17.31 -4.28
N PHE A 113 -5.08 16.08 -3.99
CA PHE A 113 -3.72 15.69 -3.64
C PHE A 113 -3.33 14.38 -4.32
N ALA A 114 -2.03 14.21 -4.48
CA ALA A 114 -1.42 12.94 -4.86
C ALA A 114 -0.35 12.56 -3.85
N PHE A 115 -0.08 11.27 -3.75
CA PHE A 115 0.98 10.77 -2.88
C PHE A 115 1.60 9.50 -3.47
N ALA A 116 2.87 9.29 -3.17
CA ALA A 116 3.58 8.08 -3.54
C ALA A 116 4.72 7.80 -2.55
N GLY A 117 5.10 6.52 -2.43
CA GLY A 117 6.23 6.14 -1.59
C GLY A 117 6.31 4.64 -1.32
N PRO A 118 7.32 4.21 -0.56
CA PRO A 118 7.48 2.82 -0.15
C PRO A 118 6.48 2.43 0.94
N ARG A 119 6.09 1.16 0.92
CA ARG A 119 5.31 0.50 1.97
C ARG A 119 6.07 -0.72 2.47
N PHE A 120 6.33 -0.75 3.76
CA PHE A 120 6.95 -1.86 4.48
C PHE A 120 5.87 -2.56 5.31
N ALA A 121 5.72 -3.88 5.19
CA ALA A 121 4.72 -4.61 5.95
C ALA A 121 5.31 -5.84 6.63
N PHE A 122 4.98 -6.02 7.90
CA PHE A 122 5.46 -7.08 8.75
C PHE A 122 4.29 -8.02 9.08
N LEU A 123 4.44 -9.29 8.75
CA LEU A 123 3.39 -10.28 8.92
C LEU A 123 3.11 -10.54 10.40
N LEU A 124 1.86 -10.32 10.81
CA LEU A 124 1.36 -10.68 12.14
C LEU A 124 0.91 -12.14 12.18
N ASN A 125 0.07 -12.52 11.23
CA ASN A 125 -0.42 -13.88 11.12
C ASN A 125 -0.89 -14.20 9.70
N GLN A 126 -0.89 -15.49 9.40
CA GLN A 126 -1.48 -16.08 8.20
C GLN A 126 -2.58 -17.04 8.61
N LYS A 127 -3.76 -16.89 8.01
CA LYS A 127 -4.91 -17.77 8.23
C LYS A 127 -5.42 -18.30 6.91
N VAL A 128 -5.94 -19.52 6.95
CA VAL A 128 -6.75 -20.08 5.86
C VAL A 128 -8.12 -20.36 6.41
N GLU A 129 -9.11 -19.76 5.80
CA GLU A 129 -10.50 -19.90 6.14
C GLU A 129 -11.18 -20.76 5.08
N ASN A 130 -12.11 -21.62 5.53
CA ASN A 130 -12.90 -22.51 4.67
C ASN A 130 -12.08 -23.28 3.62
N PRO A 131 -11.08 -24.07 4.02
CA PRO A 131 -10.28 -24.82 3.07
C PRO A 131 -11.18 -25.81 2.28
N SER A 132 -11.05 -25.81 0.96
CA SER A 132 -11.85 -26.65 0.05
C SER A 132 -11.57 -28.15 0.20
N SER A 133 -10.48 -28.52 0.89
CA SER A 133 -10.11 -29.90 1.20
C SER A 133 -9.45 -29.97 2.57
N PRO A 134 -9.75 -31.01 3.40
CA PRO A 134 -9.07 -31.27 4.67
C PRO A 134 -7.58 -31.57 4.49
N LEU A 135 -7.13 -31.87 3.27
CA LEU A 135 -5.73 -32.06 2.91
C LEU A 135 -4.96 -30.75 2.64
N TYR A 136 -5.63 -29.60 2.71
CA TYR A 136 -4.99 -28.29 2.67
C TYR A 136 -4.23 -28.01 3.98
N VAL A 137 -3.14 -28.71 4.16
CA VAL A 137 -2.23 -28.49 5.29
C VAL A 137 -1.44 -27.21 5.02
N LYS A 138 -1.22 -26.39 6.05
CA LYS A 138 -0.42 -25.16 6.01
C LYS A 138 0.91 -25.30 5.26
N GLU A 139 1.52 -26.47 5.32
CA GLU A 139 2.78 -26.83 4.68
C GLU A 139 2.70 -26.87 3.14
N LYS A 140 1.51 -27.15 2.58
CA LYS A 140 1.27 -27.18 1.13
C LYS A 140 0.79 -25.85 0.55
N MET A 141 0.37 -24.93 1.42
CA MET A 141 -0.13 -23.60 0.99
C MET A 141 0.95 -22.56 0.77
N GLY A 142 2.19 -22.91 1.10
CA GLY A 142 3.27 -21.96 1.20
C GLY A 142 3.14 -21.08 2.46
N LYS A 143 4.23 -20.95 3.18
CA LYS A 143 4.33 -20.04 4.33
C LYS A 143 4.47 -18.60 3.81
N ALA A 144 3.61 -17.72 4.29
CA ALA A 144 3.75 -16.30 3.98
C ALA A 144 5.05 -15.76 4.58
N ARG A 145 5.77 -14.95 3.81
CA ARG A 145 7.00 -14.30 4.25
C ARG A 145 6.70 -13.29 5.35
N GLY A 146 7.58 -13.20 6.34
CA GLY A 146 7.44 -12.28 7.48
C GLY A 146 7.51 -10.80 7.10
N PHE A 147 8.02 -10.48 5.90
CA PHE A 147 8.19 -9.13 5.42
C PHE A 147 7.71 -8.99 3.97
N ASP A 148 6.91 -7.96 3.69
CA ASP A 148 6.44 -7.58 2.35
C ASP A 148 6.79 -6.13 2.05
N PHE A 149 7.28 -5.89 0.83
CA PHE A 149 7.67 -4.58 0.33
C PHE A 149 6.89 -4.24 -0.94
N ALA A 150 6.34 -3.03 -0.98
CA ALA A 150 5.62 -2.49 -2.12
C ALA A 150 5.97 -1.04 -2.41
N LEU A 151 5.75 -0.60 -3.63
CA LEU A 151 5.59 0.80 -3.96
C LEU A 151 4.11 1.13 -3.99
N SER A 152 3.73 2.21 -3.35
CA SER A 152 2.35 2.66 -3.25
C SER A 152 2.19 4.03 -3.86
N GLY A 153 1.04 4.28 -4.46
CA GLY A 153 0.68 5.58 -4.96
C GLY A 153 -0.83 5.77 -4.93
N GLY A 154 -1.25 7.01 -4.85
CA GLY A 154 -2.67 7.32 -4.76
C GLY A 154 -2.98 8.78 -4.98
N VAL A 155 -4.28 9.04 -5.07
CA VAL A 155 -4.85 10.37 -5.22
C VAL A 155 -6.03 10.53 -4.28
N GLY A 156 -6.36 11.76 -3.94
CA GLY A 156 -7.52 12.02 -3.10
C GLY A 156 -7.95 13.48 -3.13
N TYR A 157 -9.00 13.74 -2.36
CA TYR A 157 -9.54 15.06 -2.17
C TYR A 157 -9.61 15.38 -0.69
N SER A 158 -9.10 16.55 -0.33
CA SER A 158 -9.07 17.07 1.03
C SER A 158 -10.11 18.17 1.22
N ILE A 159 -10.88 18.07 2.30
CA ILE A 159 -11.88 19.02 2.74
C ILE A 159 -11.37 19.69 4.01
N ASN A 160 -11.22 21.00 3.98
CA ASN A 160 -10.69 21.82 5.08
C ASN A 160 -9.32 21.39 5.60
N ARG A 161 -8.53 20.67 4.77
CA ARG A 161 -7.24 20.08 5.16
C ARG A 161 -7.33 19.15 6.39
N LYS A 162 -8.55 18.70 6.73
CA LYS A 162 -8.84 17.83 7.88
C LYS A 162 -9.45 16.50 7.45
N PHE A 163 -10.47 16.52 6.62
CA PHE A 163 -11.13 15.32 6.13
C PHE A 163 -10.69 15.00 4.71
N GLU A 164 -10.25 13.77 4.47
CA GLU A 164 -9.77 13.34 3.16
C GLU A 164 -10.45 12.06 2.72
N ILE A 165 -10.72 11.98 1.42
CA ILE A 165 -11.17 10.78 0.73
C ILE A 165 -10.07 10.41 -0.27
N LEU A 166 -9.65 9.16 -0.31
CA LEU A 166 -8.52 8.75 -1.15
C LEU A 166 -8.73 7.37 -1.80
N ALA A 167 -8.01 7.18 -2.90
CA ALA A 167 -7.78 5.88 -3.52
C ALA A 167 -6.27 5.63 -3.57
N ARG A 168 -5.86 4.40 -3.21
CA ARG A 168 -4.47 3.95 -3.14
C ARG A 168 -4.29 2.62 -3.86
N TYR A 169 -3.19 2.49 -4.56
CA TYR A 169 -2.75 1.23 -5.14
C TYR A 169 -1.36 0.86 -4.64
N ASP A 170 -1.23 -0.36 -4.10
CA ASP A 170 0.03 -0.93 -3.63
C ASP A 170 0.52 -1.97 -4.64
N PHE A 171 1.66 -1.71 -5.26
CA PHE A 171 2.32 -2.60 -6.19
C PHE A 171 3.40 -3.42 -5.45
N GLY A 172 3.11 -4.69 -5.16
CA GLY A 172 4.02 -5.57 -4.44
C GLY A 172 5.30 -5.88 -5.20
N LEU A 173 6.42 -5.63 -4.56
CA LEU A 173 7.77 -5.87 -5.08
C LEU A 173 8.46 -7.09 -4.48
N SER A 174 7.96 -7.61 -3.35
CA SER A 174 8.44 -8.86 -2.75
C SER A 174 7.60 -10.06 -3.16
N SER A 175 8.07 -11.28 -2.86
CA SER A 175 7.28 -12.51 -2.99
C SER A 175 6.66 -12.84 -1.65
N VAL A 176 5.32 -12.91 -1.60
CA VAL A 176 4.57 -13.24 -0.37
C VAL A 176 4.76 -14.70 0.00
N TYR A 177 4.77 -15.60 -0.99
CA TYR A 177 4.94 -17.05 -0.80
C TYR A 177 6.15 -17.52 -1.61
N PRO A 178 7.38 -17.34 -1.09
CA PRO A 178 8.60 -17.67 -1.85
C PRO A 178 8.72 -19.18 -2.15
N ASP A 179 8.27 -20.03 -1.23
CA ASP A 179 8.44 -21.47 -1.29
C ASP A 179 7.23 -22.23 -1.85
N LEU A 180 6.16 -21.48 -2.23
CA LEU A 180 4.96 -22.10 -2.78
C LEU A 180 5.19 -22.53 -4.23
N VAL A 181 5.15 -23.85 -4.47
CA VAL A 181 5.20 -24.46 -5.80
C VAL A 181 3.98 -25.36 -5.97
N GLU A 182 3.01 -24.93 -6.78
CA GLU A 182 1.83 -25.72 -7.14
C GLU A 182 2.05 -26.51 -8.43
N SER A 183 2.99 -27.44 -8.42
CA SER A 183 3.32 -28.21 -9.62
C SER A 183 2.24 -29.22 -10.03
N TRP A 184 1.44 -29.72 -9.08
CA TRP A 184 0.39 -30.71 -9.35
C TRP A 184 -0.88 -30.13 -10.00
N THR A 185 -1.08 -28.83 -9.96
CA THR A 185 -2.24 -28.17 -10.57
C THR A 185 -2.02 -27.82 -12.05
N GLY A 186 -0.81 -28.09 -12.57
CA GLY A 186 -0.42 -27.62 -13.90
C GLY A 186 -0.34 -26.08 -14.00
N ASN A 187 -0.18 -25.39 -12.87
CA ASN A 187 -0.11 -23.93 -12.84
C ASN A 187 1.16 -23.44 -13.58
N PRO A 188 1.01 -22.75 -14.73
CA PRO A 188 2.17 -22.27 -15.51
C PRO A 188 2.97 -21.19 -14.79
N ASN A 189 2.42 -20.66 -13.67
CA ASN A 189 3.02 -19.59 -12.86
C ASN A 189 3.67 -20.11 -11.57
N ALA A 190 3.75 -21.44 -11.37
CA ALA A 190 4.25 -22.06 -10.14
C ALA A 190 5.59 -21.49 -9.65
N TYR A 191 6.51 -21.23 -10.59
CA TYR A 191 7.87 -20.71 -10.30
C TYR A 191 7.98 -19.19 -10.39
N ARG A 192 6.89 -18.46 -10.73
CA ARG A 192 6.92 -17.00 -10.83
C ARG A 192 6.83 -16.35 -9.46
N LYS A 193 7.33 -15.13 -9.41
CA LYS A 193 7.21 -14.27 -8.23
C LYS A 193 5.74 -14.05 -7.84
N LYS A 194 5.44 -14.25 -6.56
CA LYS A 194 4.09 -14.16 -5.99
C LYS A 194 3.91 -12.83 -5.27
N SER A 195 3.64 -11.77 -6.04
CA SER A 195 3.54 -10.41 -5.51
C SER A 195 2.12 -10.05 -5.12
N GLN A 196 1.99 -9.34 -4.00
CA GLN A 196 0.71 -8.83 -3.53
C GLN A 196 0.36 -7.48 -4.16
N HIS A 197 -0.85 -7.35 -4.66
CA HIS A 197 -1.39 -6.12 -5.21
C HIS A 197 -2.64 -5.75 -4.45
N ILE A 198 -2.75 -4.48 -4.05
CA ILE A 198 -3.87 -4.01 -3.22
C ILE A 198 -4.41 -2.71 -3.80
N LEU A 199 -5.70 -2.67 -4.07
CA LEU A 199 -6.44 -1.44 -4.34
C LEU A 199 -7.24 -1.09 -3.09
N SER A 200 -7.07 0.12 -2.57
CA SER A 200 -7.75 0.59 -1.36
C SER A 200 -8.52 1.87 -1.65
N ALA A 201 -9.69 1.99 -1.04
CA ALA A 201 -10.38 3.25 -0.85
C ALA A 201 -10.32 3.61 0.63
N GLY A 202 -10.20 4.89 0.96
CA GLY A 202 -10.07 5.27 2.36
C GLY A 202 -10.55 6.65 2.66
N ILE A 203 -10.78 6.85 3.95
CA ILE A 203 -11.01 8.16 4.56
C ILE A 203 -9.93 8.41 5.60
N SER A 204 -9.52 9.66 5.75
CA SER A 204 -8.68 10.08 6.85
C SER A 204 -9.23 11.33 7.52
N TYR A 205 -8.93 11.44 8.80
CA TYR A 205 -9.21 12.64 9.60
C TYR A 205 -7.92 13.08 10.28
N ILE A 206 -7.55 14.35 10.04
CA ILE A 206 -6.33 14.97 10.54
C ILE A 206 -6.71 15.91 11.66
N PHE A 207 -6.12 15.70 12.83
CA PHE A 207 -6.33 16.51 14.03
C PHE A 207 -5.51 17.80 13.96
N GLY A 208 -5.95 18.81 14.72
CA GLY A 208 -5.29 20.12 14.80
C GLY A 208 -5.78 21.10 13.71
N GLU A 209 -5.34 22.32 13.84
CA GLU A 209 -5.62 23.43 12.88
C GLU A 209 -4.56 23.47 11.78
#